data_0fc9bba30565b562c84083721071c7c6
#
_entry.id   0fc9bba30565b562c84083721071c7c6
#
_cell.length_a   1.000
_cell.length_b   1.000
_cell.length_c   1.000
_cell.angle_alpha   90.00
_cell.angle_beta   90.00
_cell.angle_gamma   90.00
#
_symmetry.space_group_name_H-M   'P 1'
#
loop_
_entity.id
_entity.type
_entity.pdbx_description
1 polymer ?
#
loop_
_entity_poly.entity_id
_entity_poly.type
_entity_poly.pdbx_seq_one_letter_code
_entity_poly.pdbx_strand_id
1 'polypeptide(L)'
;MILIAGFLRVPIWSSCKLSGSEGRIESILVQVSKLSSIQSNCDVGLIGLAVMGQNLVLNMADHGFRVAVFNRTYARTKSFMERCATEPCGGNVSAFETLDSFIKSLTRPRKVVMLVQAGDATEAIIRAVLPLLDEGDVLIDGGNALWSDTICREKELAGKGIHFIGSGVSGGELGARF
;
A
#
# COMPACT_ATOMS: atom_id res chain seq x y z
N MET A 1 28.82 28.47 -11.30
CA MET A 1 28.19 29.81 -11.31
C MET A 1 27.39 29.95 -12.61
N ILE A 2 26.09 29.77 -12.58
CA ILE A 2 25.05 30.44 -13.40
C ILE A 2 23.70 29.93 -12.89
N LEU A 3 22.99 30.80 -12.20
CA LEU A 3 21.58 30.73 -11.89
C LEU A 3 20.75 30.89 -13.18
N ILE A 4 19.67 30.11 -13.34
CA ILE A 4 18.54 30.56 -14.14
C ILE A 4 17.27 30.30 -13.34
N ALA A 5 16.76 31.34 -12.69
CA ALA A 5 15.41 31.43 -12.17
C ALA A 5 14.48 31.79 -13.32
N GLY A 6 13.54 30.89 -13.66
CA GLY A 6 12.44 31.14 -14.60
C GLY A 6 11.16 31.47 -13.86
N PHE A 7 10.91 32.77 -13.60
CA PHE A 7 9.61 33.27 -13.12
C PHE A 7 8.60 33.27 -14.28
N LEU A 8 7.59 32.42 -14.23
CA LEU A 8 6.40 32.56 -15.05
C LEU A 8 5.45 33.55 -14.36
N ARG A 9 5.42 34.78 -14.87
CA ARG A 9 4.40 35.78 -14.54
C ARG A 9 3.07 35.37 -15.19
N VAL A 10 2.06 35.12 -14.36
CA VAL A 10 0.67 35.02 -14.80
C VAL A 10 0.08 36.45 -14.83
N PRO A 11 -0.58 36.90 -15.90
CA PRO A 11 -1.15 38.23 -15.97
C PRO A 11 -2.35 38.35 -15.02
N ILE A 12 -2.35 39.44 -14.25
CA ILE A 12 -3.47 39.86 -13.40
C ILE A 12 -4.61 40.31 -14.29
N TRP A 13 -5.70 39.55 -14.35
CA TRP A 13 -6.97 40.00 -14.92
C TRP A 13 -7.79 40.67 -13.83
N SER A 14 -8.02 41.98 -14.06
CA SER A 14 -8.85 42.84 -13.24
C SER A 14 -10.33 42.46 -13.32
N SER A 15 -10.94 42.44 -12.14
CA SER A 15 -12.36 42.69 -11.83
C SER A 15 -13.42 42.11 -12.77
N CYS A 16 -13.89 40.90 -12.42
CA CYS A 16 -15.28 40.53 -12.69
C CYS A 16 -15.88 40.02 -11.37
N LYS A 17 -16.82 40.79 -10.78
CA LYS A 17 -17.61 40.39 -9.64
C LYS A 17 -18.57 39.30 -10.07
N LEU A 18 -18.30 38.06 -9.71
CA LEU A 18 -19.26 36.95 -9.76
C LEU A 18 -19.61 36.56 -8.32
N SER A 19 -20.73 37.07 -7.87
CA SER A 19 -21.36 36.66 -6.61
C SER A 19 -21.84 35.21 -6.76
N GLY A 20 -21.38 34.30 -5.89
CA GLY A 20 -21.98 32.99 -5.72
C GLY A 20 -21.10 31.75 -6.04
N SER A 21 -19.84 31.89 -6.45
CA SER A 21 -18.99 30.76 -6.84
C SER A 21 -17.77 30.46 -5.92
N GLU A 22 -17.48 31.35 -4.97
CA GLU A 22 -16.26 31.22 -4.13
C GLU A 22 -16.28 29.99 -3.26
N GLY A 23 -17.41 29.66 -2.63
CA GLY A 23 -17.52 28.46 -1.78
C GLY A 23 -17.41 27.12 -2.54
N ARG A 24 -17.68 27.12 -3.85
CA ARG A 24 -17.58 25.91 -4.68
C ARG A 24 -16.16 25.68 -5.18
N ILE A 25 -15.41 26.75 -5.43
CA ILE A 25 -14.00 26.66 -5.87
C ILE A 25 -13.11 26.27 -4.70
N GLU A 26 -13.34 26.82 -3.50
CA GLU A 26 -12.61 26.39 -2.29
C GLU A 26 -12.88 24.93 -1.92
N SER A 27 -14.12 24.45 -2.04
CA SER A 27 -14.43 23.04 -1.81
C SER A 27 -13.76 22.11 -2.84
N ILE A 28 -13.66 22.52 -4.10
CA ILE A 28 -12.96 21.79 -5.16
C ILE A 28 -11.44 21.82 -4.91
N LEU A 29 -10.87 22.96 -4.54
CA LEU A 29 -9.44 23.10 -4.23
C LEU A 29 -9.05 22.28 -2.98
N VAL A 30 -9.87 22.25 -1.95
CA VAL A 30 -9.69 21.39 -0.77
C VAL A 30 -9.83 19.92 -1.13
N GLN A 31 -10.73 19.58 -2.05
CA GLN A 31 -10.89 18.20 -2.52
C GLN A 31 -9.74 17.78 -3.45
N VAL A 32 -9.26 18.66 -4.31
CA VAL A 32 -8.08 18.44 -5.16
C VAL A 32 -6.79 18.40 -4.35
N SER A 33 -6.65 19.21 -3.29
CA SER A 33 -5.50 19.13 -2.38
C SER A 33 -5.49 17.84 -1.54
N LYS A 34 -6.66 17.26 -1.25
CA LYS A 34 -6.78 15.92 -0.64
C LYS A 34 -6.47 14.78 -1.61
N LEU A 35 -6.64 14.99 -2.93
CA LEU A 35 -6.26 14.01 -3.95
C LEU A 35 -4.76 14.05 -4.32
N SER A 36 -4.03 15.09 -3.94
CA SER A 36 -2.68 15.32 -4.46
C SER A 36 -1.52 14.92 -3.54
N SER A 37 -1.77 14.17 -2.46
CA SER A 37 -0.67 13.59 -1.68
C SER A 37 -1.06 12.30 -0.97
N ILE A 38 -1.14 11.19 -1.70
CA ILE A 38 -0.81 9.93 -1.07
C ILE A 38 0.72 10.02 -0.87
N GLN A 39 1.16 10.59 0.25
CA GLN A 39 2.55 10.53 0.61
C GLN A 39 2.90 9.07 0.85
N SER A 40 3.91 8.58 0.13
CA SER A 40 4.50 7.26 0.39
C SER A 40 5.14 7.31 1.77
N ASN A 41 4.41 6.85 2.79
CA ASN A 41 4.84 6.90 4.17
C ASN A 41 4.75 5.56 4.89
N CYS A 42 4.28 4.50 4.21
CA CYS A 42 4.24 3.15 4.77
C CYS A 42 5.52 2.39 4.43
N ASP A 43 6.08 1.71 5.43
CA ASP A 43 7.36 1.01 5.31
C ASP A 43 7.19 -0.37 4.66
N VAL A 44 6.01 -0.98 4.85
CA VAL A 44 5.64 -2.31 4.34
C VAL A 44 4.14 -2.38 4.05
N GLY A 45 3.76 -3.12 3.02
CA GLY A 45 2.37 -3.43 2.69
C GLY A 45 2.03 -4.88 2.95
N LEU A 46 0.81 -5.16 3.42
CA LEU A 46 0.31 -6.52 3.56
C LEU A 46 -1.03 -6.70 2.86
N ILE A 47 -1.09 -7.71 1.98
CA ILE A 47 -2.28 -8.15 1.26
C ILE A 47 -2.80 -9.45 1.87
N GLY A 48 -4.06 -9.44 2.30
CA GLY A 48 -4.71 -10.62 2.86
C GLY A 48 -4.90 -10.54 4.39
N LEU A 49 -6.08 -10.14 4.80
CA LEU A 49 -6.46 -9.91 6.21
C LEU A 49 -7.27 -11.09 6.77
N ALA A 50 -6.83 -12.32 6.55
CA ALA A 50 -7.25 -13.46 7.34
C ALA A 50 -6.57 -13.42 8.72
N VAL A 51 -6.82 -14.40 9.59
CA VAL A 51 -6.31 -14.42 10.98
C VAL A 51 -4.79 -14.17 11.05
N MET A 52 -4.01 -14.90 10.25
CA MET A 52 -2.55 -14.76 10.21
C MET A 52 -2.11 -13.35 9.76
N GLY A 53 -2.73 -12.83 8.68
CA GLY A 53 -2.40 -11.51 8.15
C GLY A 53 -2.68 -10.39 9.13
N GLN A 54 -3.83 -10.43 9.81
CA GLN A 54 -4.17 -9.44 10.84
C GLN A 54 -3.15 -9.42 11.98
N ASN A 55 -2.76 -10.60 12.47
CA ASN A 55 -1.81 -10.70 13.58
C ASN A 55 -0.39 -10.30 13.17
N LEU A 56 0.06 -10.64 11.97
CA LEU A 56 1.35 -10.19 11.46
C LEU A 56 1.39 -8.65 11.26
N VAL A 57 0.30 -8.04 10.80
CA VAL A 57 0.19 -6.57 10.73
C VAL A 57 0.38 -5.93 12.10
N LEU A 58 -0.33 -6.44 13.12
CA LEU A 58 -0.20 -5.92 14.48
C LEU A 58 1.20 -6.13 15.04
N ASN A 59 1.83 -7.29 14.79
CA ASN A 59 3.22 -7.55 15.17
C ASN A 59 4.17 -6.50 14.55
N MET A 60 4.10 -6.30 13.24
CA MET A 60 4.94 -5.28 12.58
C MET A 60 4.67 -3.87 13.12
N ALA A 61 3.41 -3.53 13.37
CA ALA A 61 3.03 -2.22 13.91
C ALA A 61 3.53 -2.01 15.35
N ASP A 62 3.51 -3.05 16.20
CA ASP A 62 4.10 -3.04 17.55
C ASP A 62 5.62 -2.79 17.52
N HIS A 63 6.30 -3.27 16.49
CA HIS A 63 7.72 -3.01 16.25
C HIS A 63 8.01 -1.67 15.56
N GLY A 64 7.01 -0.81 15.43
CA GLY A 64 7.16 0.56 14.95
C GLY A 64 7.11 0.73 13.43
N PHE A 65 6.84 -0.34 12.67
CA PHE A 65 6.65 -0.21 11.22
C PHE A 65 5.30 0.43 10.89
N ARG A 66 5.29 1.33 9.92
CA ARG A 66 4.05 1.86 9.33
C ARG A 66 3.57 0.89 8.26
N VAL A 67 2.45 0.23 8.52
CA VAL A 67 1.96 -0.87 7.71
C VAL A 67 0.75 -0.44 6.89
N ALA A 68 0.85 -0.54 5.57
CA ALA A 68 -0.29 -0.44 4.67
C ALA A 68 -1.02 -1.78 4.61
N VAL A 69 -2.35 -1.77 4.62
CA VAL A 69 -3.13 -3.00 4.50
C VAL A 69 -4.15 -2.92 3.36
N PHE A 70 -4.27 -4.02 2.65
CA PHE A 70 -5.26 -4.21 1.60
C PHE A 70 -5.87 -5.61 1.66
N ASN A 71 -7.16 -5.71 1.42
CA ASN A 71 -7.85 -6.99 1.25
C ASN A 71 -8.89 -6.88 0.14
N ARG A 72 -8.99 -7.89 -0.73
CA ARG A 72 -9.94 -7.92 -1.85
C ARG A 72 -11.37 -7.59 -1.43
N THR A 73 -11.80 -8.09 -0.27
CA THR A 73 -13.11 -7.75 0.33
C THR A 73 -12.90 -6.62 1.33
N TYR A 74 -13.25 -5.39 0.95
CA TYR A 74 -13.03 -4.19 1.76
C TYR A 74 -13.72 -4.22 3.12
N ALA A 75 -14.88 -4.87 3.24
CA ALA A 75 -15.54 -5.05 4.53
C ALA A 75 -14.63 -5.70 5.59
N ARG A 76 -13.75 -6.63 5.18
CA ARG A 76 -12.77 -7.24 6.08
C ARG A 76 -11.69 -6.25 6.53
N THR A 77 -11.26 -5.39 5.62
CA THR A 77 -10.31 -4.30 5.95
C THR A 77 -10.94 -3.36 6.98
N LYS A 78 -12.21 -2.98 6.80
CA LYS A 78 -12.93 -2.11 7.72
C LYS A 78 -13.05 -2.72 9.12
N SER A 79 -13.51 -3.97 9.23
CA SER A 79 -13.57 -4.68 10.52
C SER A 79 -12.20 -4.80 11.20
N PHE A 80 -11.14 -5.02 10.42
CA PHE A 80 -9.79 -5.05 10.97
C PHE A 80 -9.35 -3.70 11.51
N MET A 81 -9.66 -2.59 10.81
CA MET A 81 -9.35 -1.24 11.31
C MET A 81 -10.12 -0.88 12.58
N GLU A 82 -11.35 -1.37 12.74
CA GLU A 82 -12.11 -1.23 14.00
C GLU A 82 -11.38 -1.94 15.16
N ARG A 83 -10.82 -3.13 14.91
CA ARG A 83 -9.95 -3.83 15.86
C ARG A 83 -8.66 -3.04 16.14
N CYS A 84 -7.97 -2.56 15.11
CA CYS A 84 -6.74 -1.77 15.26
C CYS A 84 -6.94 -0.53 16.13
N ALA A 85 -8.10 0.11 16.10
CA ALA A 85 -8.40 1.29 16.91
C ALA A 85 -8.35 1.01 18.42
N THR A 86 -8.46 -0.25 18.83
CA THR A 86 -8.36 -0.69 20.24
C THR A 86 -6.96 -1.16 20.63
N GLU A 87 -6.04 -1.30 19.66
CA GLU A 87 -4.66 -1.74 19.89
C GLU A 87 -3.72 -0.54 20.04
N PRO A 88 -2.73 -0.58 20.93
CA PRO A 88 -1.78 0.52 21.12
C PRO A 88 -1.03 0.91 19.85
N CYS A 89 -0.73 -0.06 19.00
CA CYS A 89 -0.01 0.13 17.73
C CYS A 89 -0.91 0.52 16.56
N GLY A 90 -2.23 0.64 16.76
CA GLY A 90 -3.20 0.86 15.67
C GLY A 90 -2.95 2.14 14.87
N GLY A 91 -2.32 3.15 15.45
CA GLY A 91 -1.90 4.37 14.76
C GLY A 91 -0.84 4.16 13.66
N ASN A 92 -0.15 3.01 13.66
CA ASN A 92 0.84 2.65 12.65
C ASN A 92 0.24 1.88 11.47
N VAL A 93 -1.08 1.61 11.45
CA VAL A 93 -1.75 0.85 10.40
C VAL A 93 -2.61 1.78 9.55
N SER A 94 -2.45 1.71 8.23
CA SER A 94 -3.21 2.48 7.25
C SER A 94 -3.92 1.56 6.27
N ALA A 95 -5.23 1.74 6.10
CA ALA A 95 -6.06 0.90 5.24
C ALA A 95 -6.33 1.56 3.88
N PHE A 96 -6.35 0.74 2.83
CA PHE A 96 -6.60 1.19 1.46
C PHE A 96 -7.69 0.34 0.81
N GLU A 97 -8.57 1.01 0.08
CA GLU A 97 -9.68 0.35 -0.63
C GLU A 97 -9.26 -0.16 -2.00
N THR A 98 -8.33 0.52 -2.66
CA THR A 98 -7.83 0.15 -3.99
C THR A 98 -6.38 -0.30 -3.92
N LEU A 99 -6.03 -1.26 -4.79
CA LEU A 99 -4.66 -1.77 -4.90
C LEU A 99 -3.69 -0.67 -5.36
N ASP A 100 -4.13 0.23 -6.24
CA ASP A 100 -3.33 1.36 -6.71
C ASP A 100 -2.95 2.32 -5.57
N SER A 101 -3.93 2.74 -4.75
CA SER A 101 -3.66 3.61 -3.60
C SER A 101 -2.79 2.92 -2.54
N PHE A 102 -2.99 1.61 -2.33
CA PHE A 102 -2.18 0.80 -1.44
C PHE A 102 -0.70 0.77 -1.90
N ILE A 103 -0.43 0.45 -3.16
CA ILE A 103 0.94 0.40 -3.69
C ILE A 103 1.60 1.79 -3.67
N LYS A 104 0.86 2.85 -4.01
CA LYS A 104 1.37 4.23 -3.98
C LYS A 104 1.71 4.74 -2.58
N SER A 105 1.11 4.17 -1.54
CA SER A 105 1.40 4.52 -0.15
C SER A 105 2.74 3.99 0.36
N LEU A 106 3.35 3.04 -0.35
CA LEU A 106 4.58 2.37 0.09
C LEU A 106 5.84 3.15 -0.29
N THR A 107 6.78 3.22 0.64
CA THR A 107 8.13 3.77 0.41
C THR A 107 8.93 2.85 -0.51
N ARG A 108 9.65 3.42 -1.49
CA ARG A 108 10.53 2.68 -2.40
C ARG A 108 11.88 2.35 -1.78
N PRO A 109 12.47 1.17 -2.08
CA PRO A 109 11.85 0.04 -2.78
C PRO A 109 10.70 -0.52 -1.98
N ARG A 110 9.55 -0.72 -2.65
CA ARG A 110 8.33 -1.18 -1.99
C ARG A 110 8.48 -2.62 -1.53
N LYS A 111 7.93 -2.93 -0.37
CA LYS A 111 7.92 -4.27 0.22
C LYS A 111 6.47 -4.68 0.42
N VAL A 112 6.03 -5.71 -0.29
CA VAL A 112 4.64 -6.18 -0.26
C VAL A 112 4.62 -7.64 0.19
N VAL A 113 4.01 -7.89 1.33
CA VAL A 113 3.76 -9.23 1.87
C VAL A 113 2.39 -9.71 1.43
N MET A 114 2.32 -10.89 0.88
CA MET A 114 1.06 -11.56 0.50
C MET A 114 0.79 -12.71 1.46
N LEU A 115 -0.31 -12.65 2.20
CA LEU A 115 -0.83 -13.72 3.05
C LEU A 115 -2.21 -14.14 2.55
N VAL A 116 -2.21 -14.79 1.40
CA VAL A 116 -3.40 -15.31 0.72
C VAL A 116 -3.30 -16.82 0.55
N GLN A 117 -4.39 -17.45 0.12
CA GLN A 117 -4.37 -18.87 -0.18
C GLN A 117 -3.36 -19.19 -1.30
N ALA A 118 -2.56 -20.20 -1.11
CA ALA A 118 -1.60 -20.67 -2.11
C ALA A 118 -2.29 -21.11 -3.41
N GLY A 119 -1.58 -21.01 -4.52
CA GLY A 119 -2.08 -21.35 -5.86
C GLY A 119 -2.73 -20.15 -6.56
N ASP A 120 -3.93 -20.32 -7.12
CA ASP A 120 -4.59 -19.35 -7.99
C ASP A 120 -4.78 -17.95 -7.34
N ALA A 121 -4.99 -17.89 -6.02
CA ALA A 121 -5.15 -16.63 -5.33
C ALA A 121 -3.82 -15.84 -5.30
N THR A 122 -2.70 -16.51 -5.08
CA THR A 122 -1.36 -15.90 -5.15
C THR A 122 -1.09 -15.39 -6.56
N GLU A 123 -1.36 -16.20 -7.60
CA GLU A 123 -1.20 -15.80 -9.00
C GLU A 123 -2.05 -14.58 -9.37
N ALA A 124 -3.30 -14.56 -8.90
CA ALA A 124 -4.19 -13.43 -9.14
C ALA A 124 -3.67 -12.12 -8.52
N ILE A 125 -3.10 -12.18 -7.32
CA ILE A 125 -2.50 -11.02 -6.68
C ILE A 125 -1.23 -10.58 -7.40
N ILE A 126 -0.32 -11.49 -7.74
CA ILE A 126 0.90 -11.17 -8.51
C ILE A 126 0.54 -10.45 -9.80
N ARG A 127 -0.40 -10.97 -10.59
CA ARG A 127 -0.86 -10.33 -11.83
C ARG A 127 -1.44 -8.94 -11.61
N ALA A 128 -2.15 -8.74 -10.50
CA ALA A 128 -2.78 -7.46 -10.20
C ALA A 128 -1.80 -6.40 -9.70
N VAL A 129 -0.77 -6.78 -8.93
CA VAL A 129 0.21 -5.82 -8.38
C VAL A 129 1.33 -5.52 -9.37
N LEU A 130 1.71 -6.47 -10.20
CA LEU A 130 2.87 -6.36 -11.10
C LEU A 130 2.88 -5.10 -11.97
N PRO A 131 1.75 -4.66 -12.59
CA PRO A 131 1.71 -3.42 -13.36
C PRO A 131 1.90 -2.14 -12.54
N LEU A 132 1.84 -2.23 -11.20
CA LEU A 132 1.92 -1.12 -10.26
C LEU A 132 3.29 -1.04 -9.57
N LEU A 133 4.14 -2.07 -9.76
CA LEU A 133 5.46 -2.16 -9.18
C LEU A 133 6.53 -1.61 -10.13
N ASP A 134 7.62 -1.17 -9.54
CA ASP A 134 8.80 -0.71 -10.26
C ASP A 134 9.98 -1.65 -10.03
N GLU A 135 11.01 -1.55 -10.87
CA GLU A 135 12.26 -2.29 -10.70
C GLU A 135 12.87 -2.07 -9.30
N GLY A 136 13.29 -3.15 -8.67
CA GLY A 136 13.83 -3.17 -7.31
C GLY A 136 12.78 -3.34 -6.20
N ASP A 137 11.48 -3.30 -6.52
CA ASP A 137 10.43 -3.61 -5.55
C ASP A 137 10.45 -5.10 -5.16
N VAL A 138 9.94 -5.42 -3.96
CA VAL A 138 10.00 -6.74 -3.35
C VAL A 138 8.61 -7.29 -3.10
N LEU A 139 8.30 -8.46 -3.63
CA LEU A 139 7.12 -9.28 -3.29
C LEU A 139 7.52 -10.43 -2.37
N ILE A 140 6.82 -10.59 -1.27
CA ILE A 140 7.06 -11.65 -0.28
C ILE A 140 5.81 -12.52 -0.20
N ASP A 141 5.93 -13.79 -0.59
CA ASP A 141 4.87 -14.78 -0.42
C ASP A 141 5.00 -15.42 0.97
N GLY A 142 4.14 -14.98 1.89
CA GLY A 142 4.05 -15.49 3.26
C GLY A 142 3.13 -16.71 3.39
N GLY A 143 2.51 -17.15 2.29
CA GLY A 143 1.63 -18.32 2.25
C GLY A 143 2.41 -19.65 2.24
N ASN A 144 1.67 -20.74 2.42
CA ASN A 144 2.21 -22.11 2.34
C ASN A 144 2.27 -22.56 0.87
N ALA A 145 3.09 -21.89 0.06
CA ALA A 145 3.28 -22.24 -1.33
C ALA A 145 4.17 -23.48 -1.52
N LEU A 146 3.94 -24.22 -2.61
CA LEU A 146 4.82 -25.26 -3.04
C LEU A 146 6.16 -24.64 -3.48
N TRP A 147 7.28 -25.20 -3.05
CA TRP A 147 8.63 -24.67 -3.35
C TRP A 147 8.92 -24.53 -4.85
N SER A 148 8.43 -25.46 -5.67
CA SER A 148 8.55 -25.39 -7.14
C SER A 148 7.87 -24.16 -7.74
N ASP A 149 6.69 -23.79 -7.22
CA ASP A 149 5.95 -22.60 -7.66
C ASP A 149 6.71 -21.34 -7.25
N THR A 150 7.29 -21.32 -6.06
CA THR A 150 8.14 -20.23 -5.58
C THR A 150 9.32 -19.98 -6.50
N ILE A 151 10.04 -21.05 -6.92
CA ILE A 151 11.15 -20.94 -7.87
C ILE A 151 10.70 -20.44 -9.24
N CYS A 152 9.57 -20.92 -9.74
CA CYS A 152 9.03 -20.44 -11.03
C CYS A 152 8.68 -18.95 -10.97
N ARG A 153 8.01 -18.52 -9.91
CA ARG A 153 7.64 -17.10 -9.68
C ARG A 153 8.87 -16.21 -9.56
N GLU A 154 9.86 -16.65 -8.77
CA GLU A 154 11.12 -15.92 -8.61
C GLU A 154 11.80 -15.67 -9.97
N LYS A 155 11.97 -16.69 -10.78
CA LYS A 155 12.58 -16.56 -12.12
C LYS A 155 11.78 -15.64 -13.04
N GLU A 156 10.44 -15.77 -13.06
CA GLU A 156 9.58 -14.92 -13.88
C GLU A 156 9.67 -13.44 -13.46
N LEU A 157 9.62 -13.15 -12.17
CA LEU A 157 9.61 -11.80 -11.63
C LEU A 157 10.99 -11.16 -11.68
N ALA A 158 12.07 -11.94 -11.50
CA ALA A 158 13.45 -11.47 -11.69
C ALA A 158 13.67 -10.94 -13.10
N GLY A 159 13.09 -11.58 -14.13
CA GLY A 159 13.11 -11.11 -15.52
C GLY A 159 12.41 -9.75 -15.73
N LYS A 160 11.64 -9.28 -14.76
CA LYS A 160 10.93 -7.98 -14.75
C LYS A 160 11.53 -6.99 -13.73
N GLY A 161 12.69 -7.33 -13.14
CA GLY A 161 13.37 -6.50 -12.15
C GLY A 161 12.73 -6.50 -10.76
N ILE A 162 11.77 -7.41 -10.49
CA ILE A 162 11.10 -7.53 -9.20
C ILE A 162 11.73 -8.67 -8.40
N HIS A 163 12.04 -8.40 -7.13
CA HIS A 163 12.52 -9.43 -6.20
C HIS A 163 11.33 -10.22 -5.64
N PHE A 164 11.38 -11.55 -5.73
CA PHE A 164 10.38 -12.44 -5.16
C PHE A 164 10.98 -13.31 -4.07
N ILE A 165 10.33 -13.35 -2.90
CA ILE A 165 10.80 -14.11 -1.75
C ILE A 165 9.67 -15.01 -1.25
N GLY A 166 9.88 -16.31 -1.22
CA GLY A 166 9.01 -17.24 -0.51
C GLY A 166 9.43 -17.30 0.97
N SER A 167 8.53 -16.88 1.87
CA SER A 167 8.78 -16.87 3.33
C SER A 167 7.53 -17.32 4.05
N GLY A 168 7.29 -18.63 4.11
CA GLY A 168 6.13 -19.20 4.78
C GLY A 168 6.03 -18.77 6.24
N VAL A 169 4.92 -18.13 6.60
CA VAL A 169 4.63 -17.74 7.98
C VAL A 169 3.91 -18.88 8.69
N SER A 170 4.54 -19.46 9.70
CA SER A 170 3.98 -20.53 10.52
C SER A 170 4.00 -20.14 12.02
N GLY A 171 3.41 -20.99 12.87
CA GLY A 171 3.31 -20.72 14.31
C GLY A 171 1.89 -20.40 14.78
N GLY A 172 0.93 -20.44 13.85
CA GLY A 172 -0.46 -20.13 14.15
C GLY A 172 -0.67 -18.66 14.50
N GLU A 173 -1.81 -18.38 15.11
CA GLU A 173 -2.22 -17.02 15.46
C GLU A 173 -1.25 -16.33 16.42
N LEU A 174 -0.80 -17.03 17.45
CA LEU A 174 0.13 -16.51 18.44
C LEU A 174 1.51 -16.26 17.85
N GLY A 175 2.04 -17.19 17.05
CA GLY A 175 3.35 -17.01 16.41
C GLY A 175 3.38 -15.91 15.34
N ALA A 176 2.24 -15.56 14.77
CA ALA A 176 2.16 -14.40 13.88
C ALA A 176 2.03 -13.07 14.65
N ARG A 177 1.51 -13.11 15.90
CA ARG A 177 1.27 -11.93 16.73
C ARG A 177 2.49 -11.52 17.57
N PHE A 178 3.29 -12.50 18.00
CA PHE A 178 4.43 -12.35 18.91
C PHE A 178 5.67 -13.07 18.37
#